data_b0d3704ce52ce07eb5f980bf8f95e1d7
#
_entry.id   b0d3704ce52ce07eb5f980bf8f95e1d7
#
_cell.length_a   1.000
_cell.length_b   1.000
_cell.length_c   1.000
_cell.angle_alpha   90.00
_cell.angle_beta   90.00
_cell.angle_gamma   90.00
#
_symmetry.space_group_name_H-M   'P 1'
#
loop_
_entity.id
_entity.type
_entity.pdbx_description
1 polymer ?
#
loop_
_entity_poly.entity_id
_entity_poly.type
_entity_poly.pdbx_seq_one_letter_code
_entity_poly.pdbx_strand_id
1 'polypeptide(L)'
;MTSQKSPSRVPFQWNVMPTFVVHEHWATAHHFDFRLEMDGVLKSWAVPKGPPLESGTKRLAIAVEDHALEYGSFEGTIPEGGYGAGKVTIWDRGEYVLVEREPHMILIDIQGARLRGPYALIFMKEERGQEQWLLFKKSS
;
A
#
# COMPACT_ATOMS: atom_id res chain seq x y z
N MET A 1 -28.78 -6.01 -21.09
CA MET A 1 -28.56 -6.03 -20.80
C MET A 1 -28.28 -6.00 -20.49
N THR A 2 -28.00 -6.09 -20.36
CA THR A 2 -27.65 -6.21 -19.92
C THR A 2 -27.05 -6.37 -19.54
N SER A 3 -26.78 -6.57 -19.48
CA SER A 3 -26.30 -6.83 -19.13
C SER A 3 -25.69 -6.94 -19.05
N GLN A 4 -25.41 -7.08 -19.01
CA GLN A 4 -25.02 -7.23 -18.83
C GLN A 4 -24.38 -7.33 -18.70
N LYS A 5 -24.23 -7.53 -18.69
CA LYS A 5 -23.88 -7.62 -18.42
C LYS A 5 -23.55 -7.65 -17.99
N SER A 6 -23.47 -7.84 -17.94
CA SER A 6 -23.30 -7.93 -17.39
C SER A 6 -23.14 -8.00 -16.80
N PRO A 7 -23.27 -8.32 -16.47
CA PRO A 7 -23.13 -8.48 -15.72
C PRO A 7 -22.82 -8.77 -15.10
N SER A 8 -22.53 -9.30 -14.88
CA SER A 8 -22.28 -9.57 -14.42
C SER A 8 -21.72 -9.58 -14.13
N ARG A 9 -21.41 -9.86 -14.00
CA ARG A 9 -20.87 -9.54 -13.75
C ARG A 9 -20.53 -9.11 -12.93
N VAL A 10 -20.19 -9.77 -12.62
CA VAL A 10 -19.89 -9.10 -11.52
C VAL A 10 -20.50 -7.82 -11.18
N PRO A 11 -21.59 -7.67 -11.15
CA PRO A 11 -22.19 -6.38 -11.23
C PRO A 11 -21.90 -5.46 -10.07
N PHE A 12 -22.09 -5.80 -8.85
CA PHE A 12 -21.89 -4.80 -7.79
C PHE A 12 -20.49 -4.77 -7.21
N GLN A 13 -19.64 -5.68 -7.62
CA GLN A 13 -18.26 -5.67 -7.14
C GLN A 13 -17.48 -4.49 -7.65
N TRP A 14 -17.87 -3.92 -8.76
CA TRP A 14 -17.20 -2.74 -9.27
C TRP A 14 -17.45 -1.50 -8.41
N ASN A 15 -18.41 -1.57 -7.47
CA ASN A 15 -18.65 -0.46 -6.55
C ASN A 15 -17.75 -0.57 -5.32
N VAL A 16 -16.99 -1.64 -5.22
CA VAL A 16 -16.12 -1.85 -4.07
C VAL A 16 -14.73 -1.37 -4.45
N MET A 17 -14.28 -0.31 -3.80
CA MET A 17 -12.95 0.23 -4.06
C MET A 17 -11.90 -0.62 -3.39
N PRO A 18 -10.71 -0.74 -4.00
CA PRO A 18 -9.61 -1.42 -3.35
C PRO A 18 -9.18 -0.68 -2.09
N THR A 19 -8.60 -1.41 -1.18
CA THR A 19 -8.21 -0.87 0.12
C THR A 19 -6.71 -0.65 0.18
N PHE A 20 -6.31 0.21 1.10
CA PHE A 20 -4.91 0.36 1.48
C PHE A 20 -4.82 0.29 3.00
N VAL A 21 -3.64 -0.03 3.50
CA VAL A 21 -3.35 0.05 4.92
C VAL A 21 -1.89 0.44 5.08
N VAL A 22 -1.62 1.22 6.11
CA VAL A 22 -0.25 1.49 6.53
C VAL A 22 -0.11 0.93 7.93
N HIS A 23 0.78 -0.05 8.05
CA HIS A 23 1.13 -0.62 9.36
C HIS A 23 2.35 0.10 9.89
N GLU A 24 2.29 0.53 11.15
CA GLU A 24 3.49 0.98 11.84
C GLU A 24 4.05 -0.22 12.56
N HIS A 25 5.34 -0.49 12.33
CA HIS A 25 5.96 -1.74 12.74
C HIS A 25 7.20 -1.44 13.57
N TRP A 26 7.12 -1.80 14.85
CA TRP A 26 8.26 -1.68 15.76
C TRP A 26 9.01 -3.01 15.77
N ALA A 27 9.80 -3.21 14.70
CA ALA A 27 10.70 -4.35 14.57
C ALA A 27 12.08 -3.92 15.09
N THR A 28 13.13 -4.66 14.69
CA THR A 28 14.50 -4.26 15.00
C THR A 28 14.73 -2.84 14.52
N ALA A 29 14.24 -2.52 13.33
CA ALA A 29 14.22 -1.15 12.80
C ALA A 29 12.77 -0.70 12.72
N HIS A 30 12.45 0.39 13.39
CA HIS A 30 11.11 0.97 13.33
C HIS A 30 10.85 1.47 11.92
N HIS A 31 9.76 1.04 11.32
CA HIS A 31 9.40 1.45 9.96
C HIS A 31 7.90 1.38 9.77
N PHE A 32 7.47 1.77 8.59
CA PHE A 32 6.05 1.69 8.19
C PHE A 32 5.98 0.79 6.97
N ASP A 33 4.93 -0.03 6.89
CA ASP A 33 4.67 -0.83 5.71
C ASP A 33 3.44 -0.28 5.01
N PHE A 34 3.63 0.18 3.78
CA PHE A 34 2.58 0.73 2.96
C PHE A 34 2.06 -0.38 2.05
N ARG A 35 0.77 -0.69 2.16
CA ARG A 35 0.19 -1.85 1.47
C ARG A 35 -1.01 -1.44 0.65
N LEU A 36 -1.05 -1.93 -0.60
CA LEU A 36 -2.16 -1.67 -1.53
C LEU A 36 -2.78 -2.99 -1.92
N GLU A 37 -4.11 -3.08 -1.80
CA GLU A 37 -4.83 -4.22 -2.35
C GLU A 37 -4.74 -4.15 -3.87
N MET A 38 -4.10 -5.16 -4.47
CA MET A 38 -3.82 -5.16 -5.89
C MET A 38 -3.48 -6.59 -6.29
N ASP A 39 -4.06 -7.04 -7.40
CA ASP A 39 -3.83 -8.41 -7.89
C ASP A 39 -4.22 -9.49 -6.88
N GLY A 40 -5.22 -9.22 -6.05
CA GLY A 40 -5.73 -10.21 -5.11
C GLY A 40 -4.94 -10.36 -3.83
N VAL A 41 -3.92 -9.52 -3.62
CA VAL A 41 -3.07 -9.54 -2.43
C VAL A 41 -2.84 -8.11 -1.96
N LEU A 42 -2.10 -7.98 -0.86
CA LEU A 42 -1.61 -6.68 -0.41
C LEU A 42 -0.18 -6.52 -0.90
N LYS A 43 0.00 -5.77 -1.96
CA LYS A 43 1.32 -5.36 -2.42
C LYS A 43 1.91 -4.43 -1.39
N SER A 44 3.17 -4.65 -1.01
CA SER A 44 3.71 -4.01 0.18
C SER A 44 5.07 -3.38 -0.07
N TRP A 45 5.29 -2.24 0.57
CA TRP A 45 6.56 -1.52 0.54
C TRP A 45 6.91 -1.10 1.96
N ALA A 46 8.14 -1.38 2.38
CA ALA A 46 8.64 -0.86 3.65
C ALA A 46 9.12 0.57 3.44
N VAL A 47 8.60 1.48 4.24
CA VAL A 47 8.92 2.90 4.14
C VAL A 47 9.54 3.32 5.47
N PRO A 48 10.88 3.37 5.56
CA PRO A 48 11.54 3.60 6.86
C PRO A 48 11.08 4.86 7.58
N LYS A 49 10.82 5.93 6.85
CA LYS A 49 10.41 7.20 7.46
C LYS A 49 8.92 7.46 7.38
N GLY A 50 8.16 6.49 6.87
CA GLY A 50 6.73 6.60 6.74
C GLY A 50 6.29 7.34 5.49
N PRO A 51 5.03 7.14 5.09
CA PRO A 51 4.49 7.85 3.91
C PRO A 51 4.43 9.34 4.17
N PRO A 52 4.75 10.17 3.18
CA PRO A 52 4.72 11.61 3.37
C PRO A 52 3.29 12.14 3.42
N LEU A 53 3.04 13.10 4.30
CA LEU A 53 1.72 13.73 4.43
C LEU A 53 1.58 14.95 3.52
N GLU A 54 2.71 15.52 3.09
CA GLU A 54 2.71 16.75 2.29
C GLU A 54 3.41 16.53 0.98
N SER A 55 3.00 17.29 -0.03
CA SER A 55 3.68 17.24 -1.33
C SER A 55 5.10 17.81 -1.18
N GLY A 56 5.98 17.38 -2.08
CA GLY A 56 7.37 17.86 -2.08
C GLY A 56 8.34 16.98 -1.32
N THR A 57 7.85 16.04 -0.51
CA THR A 57 8.71 15.11 0.22
C THR A 57 8.66 13.75 -0.46
N LYS A 58 9.82 13.21 -0.81
CA LYS A 58 9.91 11.89 -1.41
C LYS A 58 10.51 10.92 -0.41
N ARG A 59 9.91 9.75 -0.28
CA ARG A 59 10.33 8.75 0.70
C ARG A 59 10.76 7.48 -0.02
N LEU A 60 11.85 6.92 0.43
CA LEU A 60 12.28 5.60 -0.03
C LEU A 60 11.24 4.56 0.38
N ALA A 61 10.85 3.71 -0.57
CA ALA A 61 9.92 2.62 -0.34
C ALA A 61 10.52 1.36 -0.96
N ILE A 62 10.77 0.35 -0.13
CA ILE A 62 11.42 -0.87 -0.56
C ILE A 62 10.36 -1.95 -0.70
N ALA A 63 10.23 -2.53 -1.90
CA ALA A 63 9.24 -3.57 -2.12
C ALA A 63 9.57 -4.78 -1.25
N VAL A 64 8.56 -5.31 -0.58
CA VAL A 64 8.69 -6.48 0.28
C VAL A 64 7.63 -7.49 -0.12
N GLU A 65 7.57 -8.62 0.58
CA GLU A 65 6.65 -9.69 0.22
C GLU A 65 5.19 -9.24 0.24
N ASP A 66 4.41 -9.79 -0.69
CA ASP A 66 2.97 -9.59 -0.68
C ASP A 66 2.39 -10.26 0.55
N HIS A 67 1.29 -9.71 1.06
CA HIS A 67 0.55 -10.31 2.17
C HIS A 67 -0.86 -10.65 1.74
N ALA A 68 -1.48 -11.58 2.44
CA ALA A 68 -2.88 -11.90 2.21
C ALA A 68 -3.74 -10.70 2.58
N LEU A 69 -4.90 -10.56 1.93
CA LEU A 69 -5.78 -9.42 2.17
C LEU A 69 -6.20 -9.32 3.64
N GLU A 70 -6.37 -10.46 4.31
CA GLU A 70 -6.77 -10.49 5.71
C GLU A 70 -5.78 -9.79 6.63
N TYR A 71 -4.52 -9.74 6.23
CA TYR A 71 -3.49 -9.09 7.03
C TYR A 71 -3.74 -7.58 7.15
N GLY A 72 -4.56 -7.01 6.27
CA GLY A 72 -4.84 -5.59 6.31
C GLY A 72 -5.53 -5.12 7.59
N SER A 73 -6.19 -6.01 8.32
CA SER A 73 -6.82 -5.64 9.58
C SER A 73 -6.03 -6.12 10.79
N PHE A 74 -4.84 -6.65 10.58
CA PHE A 74 -4.04 -7.19 11.68
C PHE A 74 -3.45 -6.10 12.55
N GLU A 75 -3.56 -6.30 13.86
CA GLU A 75 -2.79 -5.56 14.87
C GLU A 75 -2.36 -6.54 15.93
N GLY A 76 -1.15 -6.39 16.44
CA GLY A 76 -0.69 -7.28 17.49
C GLY A 76 0.82 -7.34 17.54
N THR A 77 1.33 -8.32 18.29
CA THR A 77 2.75 -8.52 18.45
C THR A 77 3.14 -9.85 17.79
N ILE A 78 4.11 -9.78 16.89
CA ILE A 78 4.66 -10.97 16.25
C ILE A 78 5.81 -11.42 17.11
N PRO A 79 5.80 -12.69 17.59
CA PRO A 79 6.82 -13.16 18.53
C PRO A 79 8.24 -13.11 17.98
N GLU A 80 9.22 -12.97 18.85
CA GLU A 80 10.62 -13.07 18.49
C GLU A 80 10.88 -14.41 17.80
N GLY A 81 11.74 -14.35 16.77
CA GLY A 81 12.03 -15.53 15.98
C GLY A 81 11.08 -15.72 14.82
N GLY A 82 9.93 -15.04 14.81
CA GLY A 82 9.02 -15.07 13.69
C GLY A 82 9.41 -14.07 12.62
N TYR A 83 8.94 -14.31 11.41
CA TYR A 83 9.13 -13.35 10.32
C TYR A 83 8.41 -12.06 10.65
N GLY A 84 9.13 -10.94 10.59
CA GLY A 84 8.55 -9.63 10.89
C GLY A 84 8.24 -9.43 12.36
N ALA A 85 9.03 -10.02 13.26
CA ALA A 85 8.80 -9.91 14.70
C ALA A 85 8.69 -8.45 15.14
N GLY A 86 7.89 -8.22 16.19
CA GLY A 86 7.69 -6.90 16.77
C GLY A 86 6.22 -6.51 16.82
N LYS A 87 5.98 -5.29 17.32
CA LYS A 87 4.62 -4.77 17.47
C LYS A 87 4.16 -4.13 16.16
N VAL A 88 2.93 -4.44 15.76
CA VAL A 88 2.33 -3.92 14.54
C VAL A 88 1.01 -3.24 14.90
N THR A 89 0.86 -1.99 14.49
CA THR A 89 -0.41 -1.28 14.63
C THR A 89 -0.81 -0.67 13.30
N ILE A 90 -2.10 -0.41 13.14
CA ILE A 90 -2.61 0.26 11.95
C ILE A 90 -2.45 1.77 12.15
N TRP A 91 -1.59 2.38 11.32
CA TRP A 91 -1.35 3.81 11.37
C TRP A 91 -2.38 4.58 10.55
N ASP A 92 -2.79 3.99 9.42
CA ASP A 92 -3.86 4.53 8.58
C ASP A 92 -4.42 3.42 7.72
N ARG A 93 -5.66 3.59 7.30
CA ARG A 93 -6.28 2.66 6.36
C ARG A 93 -7.48 3.31 5.70
N GLY A 94 -7.93 2.74 4.60
CA GLY A 94 -9.08 3.24 3.86
C GLY A 94 -9.11 2.64 2.49
N GLU A 95 -9.57 3.44 1.54
CA GLU A 95 -9.70 3.02 0.15
C GLU A 95 -8.84 3.89 -0.73
N TYR A 96 -8.61 3.43 -1.96
CA TYR A 96 -7.90 4.25 -2.93
C TYR A 96 -8.47 4.02 -4.32
N VAL A 97 -8.26 4.98 -5.20
CA VAL A 97 -8.59 4.86 -6.61
C VAL A 97 -7.29 4.65 -7.37
N LEU A 98 -7.23 3.60 -8.18
CA LEU A 98 -6.08 3.40 -9.05
C LEU A 98 -6.25 4.33 -10.25
N VAL A 99 -5.35 5.30 -10.38
CA VAL A 99 -5.43 6.28 -11.47
C VAL A 99 -4.68 5.76 -12.69
N GLU A 100 -3.49 5.20 -12.47
CA GLU A 100 -2.68 4.68 -13.57
C GLU A 100 -1.70 3.66 -13.02
N ARG A 101 -1.44 2.62 -13.78
CA ARG A 101 -0.49 1.60 -13.38
C ARG A 101 0.34 1.17 -14.58
N GLU A 102 1.66 1.23 -14.40
CA GLU A 102 2.63 0.70 -15.35
C GLU A 102 3.67 -0.10 -14.57
N PRO A 103 4.51 -0.88 -15.24
CA PRO A 103 5.46 -1.72 -14.49
C PRO A 103 6.34 -0.95 -13.50
N HIS A 104 6.66 0.31 -13.79
CA HIS A 104 7.55 1.10 -12.95
C HIS A 104 6.88 2.34 -12.36
N MET A 105 5.54 2.38 -12.40
CA MET A 105 4.82 3.54 -11.91
C MET A 105 3.42 3.15 -11.44
N ILE A 106 3.03 3.65 -10.29
CA ILE A 106 1.67 3.49 -9.77
C ILE A 106 1.20 4.85 -9.30
N LEU A 107 0.09 5.33 -9.89
CA LEU A 107 -0.55 6.57 -9.46
C LEU A 107 -1.88 6.24 -8.83
N ILE A 108 -2.10 6.75 -7.63
CA ILE A 108 -3.31 6.45 -6.87
C ILE A 108 -3.84 7.71 -6.22
N ASP A 109 -5.14 7.69 -5.88
CA ASP A 109 -5.77 8.73 -5.10
C ASP A 109 -6.22 8.07 -3.79
N ILE A 110 -5.60 8.46 -2.69
CA ILE A 110 -5.81 7.78 -1.40
C ILE A 110 -6.91 8.48 -0.62
N GLN A 111 -7.76 7.67 0.01
CA GLN A 111 -8.86 8.16 0.85
C GLN A 111 -8.73 7.52 2.23
N GLY A 112 -7.74 7.96 2.98
CA GLY A 112 -7.51 7.52 4.34
C GLY A 112 -7.86 8.61 5.34
N ALA A 113 -7.60 8.35 6.60
CA ALA A 113 -7.77 9.33 7.65
C ALA A 113 -6.59 10.30 7.69
N ARG A 114 -5.38 9.78 7.47
CA ARG A 114 -4.17 10.59 7.46
C ARG A 114 -3.68 10.88 6.06
N LEU A 115 -3.65 9.85 5.20
CA LEU A 115 -3.18 9.99 3.82
C LEU A 115 -4.39 10.30 2.94
N ARG A 116 -4.36 11.44 2.29
CA ARG A 116 -5.45 11.86 1.42
C ARG A 116 -4.89 12.57 0.19
N GLY A 117 -5.42 12.20 -0.98
CA GLY A 117 -5.07 12.86 -2.22
C GLY A 117 -4.17 12.03 -3.11
N PRO A 118 -3.57 12.67 -4.13
CA PRO A 118 -2.82 11.94 -5.16
C PRO A 118 -1.42 11.58 -4.69
N TYR A 119 -1.08 10.30 -4.86
CA TYR A 119 0.23 9.77 -4.51
C TYR A 119 0.82 9.02 -5.69
N ALA A 120 2.13 8.97 -5.74
CA ALA A 120 2.86 8.24 -6.77
C ALA A 120 3.89 7.32 -6.13
N LEU A 121 4.02 6.12 -6.71
CA LEU A 121 5.09 5.19 -6.43
C LEU A 121 5.87 5.05 -7.74
N ILE A 122 7.14 5.42 -7.73
CA ILE A 122 7.99 5.39 -8.91
C ILE A 122 9.17 4.47 -8.68
N PHE A 123 9.31 3.47 -9.54
CA PHE A 123 10.45 2.54 -9.46
C PHE A 123 11.75 3.26 -9.74
N MET A 124 12.75 3.03 -8.90
CA MET A 124 14.07 3.64 -9.06
C MET A 124 15.10 2.66 -9.57
N LYS A 125 15.25 1.54 -8.89
CA LYS A 125 16.26 0.55 -9.24
C LYS A 125 16.05 -0.71 -8.43
N GLU A 126 16.75 -1.77 -8.85
CA GLU A 126 16.79 -3.01 -8.09
C GLU A 126 18.24 -3.30 -7.72
N GLU A 127 18.47 -3.62 -6.44
CA GLU A 127 19.78 -3.98 -5.94
C GLU A 127 19.65 -5.22 -5.08
N ARG A 128 20.43 -6.26 -5.39
CA ARG A 128 20.45 -7.48 -4.57
C ARG A 128 19.07 -8.08 -4.38
N GLY A 129 18.25 -8.03 -5.43
CA GLY A 129 16.90 -8.58 -5.38
C GLY A 129 15.87 -7.70 -4.69
N GLN A 130 16.24 -6.50 -4.26
CA GLN A 130 15.31 -5.56 -3.63
C GLN A 130 14.99 -4.42 -4.58
N GLU A 131 13.70 -4.19 -4.81
CA GLU A 131 13.26 -3.07 -5.61
C GLU A 131 13.13 -1.83 -4.73
N GLN A 132 13.73 -0.76 -5.18
CA GLN A 132 13.66 0.53 -4.49
C GLN A 132 12.79 1.47 -5.30
N TRP A 133 11.77 2.00 -4.62
CA TRP A 133 10.80 2.92 -5.20
C TRP A 133 10.82 4.22 -4.42
N LEU A 134 10.28 5.28 -5.03
CA LEU A 134 10.01 6.52 -4.32
C LEU A 134 8.50 6.66 -4.15
N LEU A 135 8.09 6.99 -2.93
CA LEU A 135 6.70 7.29 -2.60
C LEU A 135 6.60 8.77 -2.28
N PHE A 136 5.69 9.46 -2.94
CA PHE A 136 5.49 10.88 -2.67
C PHE A 136 4.06 11.30 -2.97
N LYS A 137 3.64 12.37 -2.29
CA LYS A 137 2.34 12.98 -2.55
C LYS A 137 2.52 14.01 -3.66
N LYS A 138 1.66 13.92 -4.67
CA LYS A 138 1.72 14.86 -5.79
C LYS A 138 0.99 16.15 -5.42
N SER A 139 1.41 17.24 -6.05
CA SER A 139 0.65 18.48 -5.93
C SER A 139 -0.66 18.31 -6.65
N SER A 140 -1.73 18.77 -6.05
CA SER A 140 -3.05 18.69 -6.66
C SER A 140 -3.48 20.04 -7.21
#